data_680c99be71400010665f8d3ade1bab81
#
_entry.id   680c99be71400010665f8d3ade1bab81
#
_cell.length_a   1.000
_cell.length_b   1.000
_cell.length_c   1.000
_cell.angle_alpha   90.00
_cell.angle_beta   90.00
_cell.angle_gamma   90.00
#
_symmetry.space_group_name_H-M   'P 1'
#
loop_
_entity.id
_entity.type
_entity.pdbx_description
1 polymer ?
#
loop_
_entity_poly.entity_id
_entity_poly.type
_entity_poly.pdbx_seq_one_letter_code
_entity_poly.pdbx_strand_id
1 'polypeptide(L)'
;MRPPRNKLLSVVYRLMFAGVFIFLLLWLGYGIYIYELRSQRPIVSAKEFEPVLSESKNQNFELIANDKTIKLKNKEVGEMLEEYVRFWTGKKDVRVSTDKVEDYLISIAPNINREPVNARFTFLNNRAEIFLAHSPGRRLNIDKSAAAIVDGLIENKNPISLIVDEIEPEITLEKINSLGIDTLLATGTSDFAGSSAGRLLNIKIASAKYNGLILKPGEEFSFNNVLGEVEATGGYAAEKVIKSGKLVYEYGGGICQVSTTLFRAAIAAGFPILERRPHAFPVQYYNPQGFDATIYPGVTDLRFKNDTGGYVIMQSAISGTKISFEIYGGKNNRIVQVSMPVLYDQASDGSMKAYFTRAISYADGTKKEERFNSIYRSPLLYPLEKNPLE
;
A
#
# COMPACT_ATOMS: atom_id res chain seq x y z
N MET A 1 -9.30 -24.04 81.74
CA MET A 1 -8.57 -24.72 80.61
C MET A 1 -8.94 -24.05 79.32
N ARG A 2 -8.01 -23.39 78.63
CA ARG A 2 -8.26 -22.83 77.30
C ARG A 2 -8.07 -23.92 76.27
N PRO A 3 -8.95 -24.13 75.26
CA PRO A 3 -8.76 -25.12 74.19
C PRO A 3 -7.53 -24.73 73.38
N PRO A 4 -6.77 -25.69 72.87
CA PRO A 4 -5.53 -25.40 72.18
C PRO A 4 -5.85 -24.66 70.86
N ARG A 5 -5.30 -23.44 70.77
CA ARG A 5 -5.42 -22.49 69.66
C ARG A 5 -5.11 -23.09 68.23
N ASN A 6 -4.37 -24.21 68.21
CA ASN A 6 -3.93 -24.87 66.97
C ASN A 6 -5.01 -25.68 66.27
N LYS A 7 -6.04 -26.18 66.94
CA LYS A 7 -7.13 -26.96 66.29
C LYS A 7 -8.08 -26.06 65.49
N LEU A 8 -8.37 -24.89 66.02
CA LEU A 8 -9.25 -23.92 65.33
C LEU A 8 -8.62 -23.38 64.04
N LEU A 9 -7.31 -23.10 64.08
CA LEU A 9 -6.55 -22.61 62.90
C LEU A 9 -6.51 -23.68 61.81
N SER A 10 -6.31 -24.94 62.18
CA SER A 10 -6.25 -26.06 61.18
C SER A 10 -7.59 -26.32 60.53
N VAL A 11 -8.71 -26.11 61.21
CA VAL A 11 -10.05 -26.21 60.63
C VAL A 11 -10.32 -25.07 59.68
N VAL A 12 -9.94 -23.84 60.05
CA VAL A 12 -10.08 -22.64 59.21
C VAL A 12 -9.26 -22.81 57.91
N TYR A 13 -8.02 -23.27 57.98
CA TYR A 13 -7.19 -23.54 56.81
C TYR A 13 -7.78 -24.61 55.90
N ARG A 14 -8.34 -25.69 56.49
CA ARG A 14 -9.00 -26.76 55.70
C ARG A 14 -10.26 -26.24 54.97
N LEU A 15 -11.06 -25.40 55.63
CA LEU A 15 -12.24 -24.80 55.06
C LEU A 15 -11.86 -23.80 53.93
N MET A 16 -10.81 -22.98 54.15
CA MET A 16 -10.30 -22.10 53.10
C MET A 16 -9.76 -22.85 51.92
N PHE A 17 -8.98 -23.95 52.13
CA PHE A 17 -8.49 -24.79 51.02
C PHE A 17 -9.63 -25.47 50.27
N ALA A 18 -10.65 -25.98 50.96
CA ALA A 18 -11.82 -26.57 50.35
C ALA A 18 -12.61 -25.51 49.53
N GLY A 19 -12.76 -24.29 50.05
CA GLY A 19 -13.39 -23.18 49.32
C GLY A 19 -12.64 -22.77 48.07
N VAL A 20 -11.32 -22.64 48.15
CA VAL A 20 -10.48 -22.36 46.97
C VAL A 20 -10.55 -23.48 45.95
N PHE A 21 -10.53 -24.74 46.39
CA PHE A 21 -10.62 -25.88 45.49
C PHE A 21 -11.98 -25.96 44.78
N ILE A 22 -13.07 -25.71 45.50
CA ILE A 22 -14.44 -25.65 44.92
C ILE A 22 -14.51 -24.46 43.93
N PHE A 23 -13.95 -23.32 44.26
CA PHE A 23 -13.92 -22.15 43.35
C PHE A 23 -13.14 -22.44 42.07
N LEU A 24 -11.98 -23.11 42.19
CA LEU A 24 -11.18 -23.54 41.01
C LEU A 24 -11.94 -24.54 40.13
N LEU A 25 -12.66 -25.49 40.74
CA LEU A 25 -13.50 -26.45 39.98
C LEU A 25 -14.67 -25.76 39.28
N LEU A 26 -15.32 -24.81 39.94
CA LEU A 26 -16.39 -24.02 39.33
C LEU A 26 -15.87 -23.13 38.21
N TRP A 27 -14.68 -22.55 38.40
CA TRP A 27 -14.03 -21.72 37.37
C TRP A 27 -13.60 -22.55 36.16
N LEU A 28 -13.05 -23.74 36.42
CA LEU A 28 -12.69 -24.70 35.36
C LEU A 28 -13.96 -25.20 34.60
N GLY A 29 -15.02 -25.51 35.34
CA GLY A 29 -16.31 -25.90 34.77
C GLY A 29 -16.96 -24.79 33.96
N TYR A 30 -16.86 -23.53 34.44
CA TYR A 30 -17.31 -22.35 33.71
C TYR A 30 -16.46 -22.09 32.46
N GLY A 31 -15.14 -22.27 32.55
CA GLY A 31 -14.23 -22.17 31.40
C GLY A 31 -14.55 -23.20 30.31
N ILE A 32 -14.81 -24.47 30.72
CA ILE A 32 -15.23 -25.54 29.82
C ILE A 32 -16.63 -25.24 29.22
N TYR A 33 -17.56 -24.75 30.03
CA TYR A 33 -18.92 -24.37 29.58
C TYR A 33 -18.84 -23.21 28.57
N ILE A 34 -18.02 -22.18 28.81
CA ILE A 34 -17.82 -21.09 27.85
C ILE A 34 -17.10 -21.59 26.58
N TYR A 35 -16.11 -22.48 26.71
CA TYR A 35 -15.46 -23.12 25.57
C TYR A 35 -16.45 -23.94 24.74
N GLU A 36 -17.31 -24.73 25.38
CA GLU A 36 -18.38 -25.44 24.69
C GLU A 36 -19.43 -24.50 24.08
N LEU A 37 -19.86 -23.43 24.78
CA LEU A 37 -20.76 -22.43 24.21
C LEU A 37 -20.15 -21.71 23.00
N ARG A 38 -18.83 -21.45 23.02
CA ARG A 38 -18.11 -20.89 21.86
C ARG A 38 -17.88 -21.92 20.76
N SER A 39 -17.78 -23.20 21.11
CA SER A 39 -17.67 -24.31 20.17
C SER A 39 -19.02 -24.92 19.76
N GLN A 40 -20.17 -24.51 20.38
CA GLN A 40 -21.53 -24.88 19.99
C GLN A 40 -21.97 -24.11 18.73
N ARG A 41 -21.22 -24.28 17.68
CA ARG A 41 -21.82 -24.42 16.37
C ARG A 41 -22.44 -25.84 16.35
N PRO A 42 -23.61 -26.04 15.72
CA PRO A 42 -24.27 -27.32 15.77
C PRO A 42 -23.32 -28.43 15.35
N ILE A 43 -23.11 -29.36 16.26
CA ILE A 43 -22.26 -30.52 16.05
C ILE A 43 -23.09 -31.47 15.19
N VAL A 44 -22.79 -31.53 13.93
CA VAL A 44 -23.40 -32.50 13.02
C VAL A 44 -22.68 -33.83 13.25
N SER A 45 -23.44 -34.88 13.51
CA SER A 45 -22.86 -36.22 13.63
C SER A 45 -22.28 -36.65 12.29
N ALA A 46 -21.22 -37.47 12.28
CA ALA A 46 -20.67 -38.01 11.04
C ALA A 46 -21.77 -38.69 10.18
N LYS A 47 -22.74 -39.34 10.82
CA LYS A 47 -23.89 -39.97 10.13
C LYS A 47 -24.87 -38.96 9.54
N GLU A 48 -25.02 -37.77 10.10
CA GLU A 48 -25.88 -36.70 9.58
C GLU A 48 -25.15 -35.92 8.47
N PHE A 49 -23.84 -35.87 8.51
CA PHE A 49 -23.00 -35.18 7.49
C PHE A 49 -22.63 -36.11 6.33
N GLU A 50 -22.45 -37.42 6.55
CA GLU A 50 -22.17 -38.42 5.52
C GLU A 50 -23.21 -38.44 4.36
N PRO A 51 -24.53 -38.36 4.61
CA PRO A 51 -25.52 -38.19 3.55
C PRO A 51 -25.33 -36.91 2.75
N VAL A 52 -25.05 -35.78 3.39
CA VAL A 52 -24.81 -34.50 2.72
C VAL A 52 -23.54 -34.59 1.87
N LEU A 53 -22.48 -35.21 2.37
CA LEU A 53 -21.25 -35.43 1.62
C LEU A 53 -21.43 -36.49 0.52
N SER A 54 -22.23 -37.54 0.75
CA SER A 54 -22.48 -38.60 -0.23
C SER A 54 -23.46 -38.18 -1.33
N GLU A 55 -24.47 -37.39 -0.99
CA GLU A 55 -25.39 -36.77 -1.96
C GLU A 55 -24.70 -35.65 -2.74
N SER A 56 -23.79 -34.90 -2.11
CA SER A 56 -23.04 -33.83 -2.73
C SER A 56 -21.82 -34.30 -3.56
N LYS A 57 -21.56 -35.61 -3.68
CA LYS A 57 -20.48 -36.12 -4.55
C LYS A 57 -20.53 -35.60 -5.99
N ASN A 58 -21.69 -35.11 -6.43
CA ASN A 58 -21.90 -34.46 -7.72
C ASN A 58 -22.41 -33.01 -7.61
N GLN A 59 -22.57 -32.45 -6.39
CA GLN A 59 -23.09 -31.11 -6.17
C GLN A 59 -22.00 -30.23 -5.54
N ASN A 60 -21.49 -29.29 -6.31
CA ASN A 60 -20.63 -28.27 -5.75
C ASN A 60 -21.50 -27.22 -5.05
N PHE A 61 -21.03 -26.70 -3.93
CA PHE A 61 -21.63 -25.49 -3.34
C PHE A 61 -21.16 -24.26 -4.15
N GLU A 62 -22.06 -23.29 -4.25
CA GLU A 62 -21.75 -22.00 -4.86
C GLU A 62 -21.64 -20.95 -3.76
N LEU A 63 -20.48 -20.29 -3.70
CA LEU A 63 -20.26 -19.15 -2.83
C LEU A 63 -20.49 -17.87 -3.64
N ILE A 64 -21.39 -17.02 -3.19
CA ILE A 64 -21.70 -15.75 -3.85
C ILE A 64 -21.05 -14.61 -3.07
N ALA A 65 -20.16 -13.87 -3.72
CA ALA A 65 -19.51 -12.66 -3.21
C ALA A 65 -19.85 -11.48 -4.12
N ASN A 66 -20.91 -10.76 -3.84
CA ASN A 66 -21.47 -9.71 -4.70
C ASN A 66 -21.74 -10.21 -6.13
N ASP A 67 -20.92 -9.75 -7.09
CA ASP A 67 -21.00 -10.08 -8.52
C ASP A 67 -20.22 -11.35 -8.92
N LYS A 68 -19.56 -12.01 -7.95
CA LYS A 68 -18.72 -13.19 -8.22
C LYS A 68 -19.34 -14.46 -7.63
N THR A 69 -19.34 -15.51 -8.44
CA THR A 69 -19.69 -16.86 -8.00
C THR A 69 -18.44 -17.72 -7.99
N ILE A 70 -18.15 -18.34 -6.86
CA ILE A 70 -17.02 -19.23 -6.63
C ILE A 70 -17.55 -20.62 -6.33
N LYS A 71 -17.05 -21.64 -7.03
CA LYS A 71 -17.44 -23.03 -6.80
C LYS A 71 -16.61 -23.62 -5.67
N LEU A 72 -17.26 -24.02 -4.59
CA LEU A 72 -16.67 -24.78 -3.49
C LEU A 72 -16.84 -26.26 -3.81
N LYS A 73 -15.74 -26.95 -4.12
CA LYS A 73 -15.72 -28.35 -4.52
C LYS A 73 -15.82 -29.26 -3.29
N ASN A 74 -16.35 -30.46 -3.48
CA ASN A 74 -16.46 -31.47 -2.41
C ASN A 74 -15.13 -31.77 -1.69
N LYS A 75 -13.99 -31.75 -2.43
CA LYS A 75 -12.68 -31.93 -1.83
C LYS A 75 -12.38 -30.83 -0.81
N GLU A 76 -12.64 -29.59 -1.15
CA GLU A 76 -12.43 -28.41 -0.31
C GLU A 76 -13.36 -28.46 0.93
N VAL A 77 -14.62 -28.90 0.74
CA VAL A 77 -15.53 -29.14 1.87
C VAL A 77 -14.96 -30.22 2.79
N GLY A 78 -14.46 -31.34 2.24
CA GLY A 78 -13.83 -32.40 3.03
C GLY A 78 -12.61 -31.91 3.84
N GLU A 79 -11.82 -31.01 3.27
CA GLU A 79 -10.67 -30.40 3.97
C GLU A 79 -11.09 -29.50 5.14
N MET A 80 -12.28 -28.91 5.09
CA MET A 80 -12.87 -28.11 6.17
C MET A 80 -13.38 -28.92 7.35
N LEU A 81 -13.53 -30.24 7.18
CA LEU A 81 -14.02 -31.12 8.24
C LEU A 81 -12.90 -31.54 9.18
N GLU A 82 -13.24 -31.76 10.43
CA GLU A 82 -12.37 -32.36 11.44
C GLU A 82 -13.09 -33.35 12.33
N GLU A 83 -12.44 -34.47 12.63
CA GLU A 83 -12.90 -35.41 13.66
C GLU A 83 -12.56 -34.87 15.04
N TYR A 84 -13.48 -35.00 15.98
CA TYR A 84 -13.24 -34.69 17.38
C TYR A 84 -13.95 -35.69 18.28
N VAL A 85 -13.53 -35.75 19.55
CA VAL A 85 -14.16 -36.61 20.57
C VAL A 85 -14.95 -35.71 21.51
N ARG A 86 -16.26 -36.01 21.63
CA ARG A 86 -17.13 -35.30 22.57
C ARG A 86 -16.64 -35.51 23.99
N PHE A 87 -16.27 -34.46 24.68
CA PHE A 87 -15.65 -34.49 26.01
C PHE A 87 -16.48 -35.31 27.03
N TRP A 88 -17.81 -35.13 27.05
CA TRP A 88 -18.69 -35.78 28.03
C TRP A 88 -19.09 -37.21 27.68
N THR A 89 -19.09 -37.58 26.42
CA THR A 89 -19.61 -38.86 25.96
C THR A 89 -18.53 -39.80 25.44
N GLY A 90 -17.33 -39.30 25.20
CA GLY A 90 -16.24 -40.04 24.56
C GLY A 90 -16.54 -40.51 23.13
N LYS A 91 -17.67 -40.06 22.52
CA LYS A 91 -18.01 -40.45 21.16
C LYS A 91 -17.25 -39.61 20.15
N LYS A 92 -16.78 -40.26 19.09
CA LYS A 92 -16.21 -39.59 17.92
C LYS A 92 -17.33 -38.91 17.13
N ASP A 93 -17.05 -37.73 16.67
CA ASP A 93 -17.96 -36.92 15.87
C ASP A 93 -17.18 -36.06 14.85
N VAL A 94 -17.86 -35.48 13.86
CA VAL A 94 -17.27 -34.62 12.83
C VAL A 94 -17.91 -33.26 12.93
N ARG A 95 -17.08 -32.22 12.81
CA ARG A 95 -17.53 -30.83 12.75
C ARG A 95 -16.87 -30.09 11.59
N VAL A 96 -17.49 -28.98 11.15
CA VAL A 96 -16.84 -28.03 10.27
C VAL A 96 -15.86 -27.20 11.12
N SER A 97 -14.58 -27.23 10.78
CA SER A 97 -13.55 -26.44 11.44
C SER A 97 -13.61 -25.00 10.93
N THR A 98 -13.88 -24.06 11.83
CA THR A 98 -13.89 -22.62 11.48
C THR A 98 -12.55 -22.15 10.98
N ASP A 99 -11.47 -22.57 11.63
CA ASP A 99 -10.11 -22.17 11.28
C ASP A 99 -9.78 -22.59 9.84
N LYS A 100 -10.13 -23.81 9.44
CA LYS A 100 -9.94 -24.29 8.07
C LYS A 100 -10.81 -23.55 7.04
N VAL A 101 -12.02 -23.16 7.45
CA VAL A 101 -12.90 -22.33 6.61
C VAL A 101 -12.29 -20.94 6.44
N GLU A 102 -11.75 -20.36 7.51
CA GLU A 102 -11.04 -19.06 7.47
C GLU A 102 -9.80 -19.14 6.57
N ASP A 103 -8.97 -20.19 6.70
CA ASP A 103 -7.82 -20.41 5.82
C ASP A 103 -8.22 -20.48 4.34
N TYR A 104 -9.31 -21.19 4.04
CA TYR A 104 -9.87 -21.23 2.69
C TYR A 104 -10.31 -19.84 2.22
N LEU A 105 -11.05 -19.10 3.05
CA LEU A 105 -11.52 -17.75 2.73
C LEU A 105 -10.34 -16.80 2.51
N ILE A 106 -9.28 -16.89 3.31
CA ILE A 106 -8.03 -16.13 3.12
C ILE A 106 -7.41 -16.44 1.76
N SER A 107 -7.42 -17.71 1.34
CA SER A 107 -6.86 -18.12 0.04
C SER A 107 -7.61 -17.55 -1.16
N ILE A 108 -8.93 -17.39 -1.06
CA ILE A 108 -9.77 -16.83 -2.14
C ILE A 108 -9.96 -15.31 -2.04
N ALA A 109 -9.67 -14.71 -0.89
CA ALA A 109 -9.84 -13.27 -0.66
C ALA A 109 -9.18 -12.37 -1.72
N PRO A 110 -7.96 -12.65 -2.24
CA PRO A 110 -7.35 -11.84 -3.30
C PRO A 110 -8.20 -11.74 -4.58
N ASN A 111 -9.02 -12.76 -4.86
CA ASN A 111 -9.92 -12.76 -6.01
C ASN A 111 -11.18 -11.91 -5.79
N ILE A 112 -11.54 -11.60 -4.53
CA ILE A 112 -12.75 -10.87 -4.14
C ILE A 112 -12.38 -9.43 -3.79
N ASN A 113 -11.31 -9.24 -3.04
CA ASN A 113 -10.88 -7.95 -2.54
C ASN A 113 -10.51 -7.00 -3.68
N ARG A 114 -10.79 -5.74 -3.47
CA ARG A 114 -10.39 -4.64 -4.35
C ARG A 114 -10.15 -3.41 -3.49
N GLU A 115 -8.99 -2.79 -3.67
CA GLU A 115 -8.71 -1.53 -2.99
C GLU A 115 -9.61 -0.40 -3.54
N PRO A 116 -9.99 0.58 -2.70
CA PRO A 116 -10.74 1.74 -3.16
C PRO A 116 -9.87 2.61 -4.06
N VAL A 117 -10.48 3.23 -5.05
CA VAL A 117 -9.81 4.18 -5.95
C VAL A 117 -10.26 5.60 -5.60
N ASN A 118 -9.33 6.42 -5.16
CA ASN A 118 -9.56 7.82 -4.91
C ASN A 118 -9.87 8.57 -6.21
N ALA A 119 -10.72 9.57 -6.13
CA ALA A 119 -10.94 10.50 -7.23
C ALA A 119 -9.62 11.20 -7.58
N ARG A 120 -9.39 11.44 -8.87
CA ARG A 120 -8.28 12.26 -9.38
C ARG A 120 -8.82 13.46 -10.13
N PHE A 121 -8.14 14.57 -9.98
CA PHE A 121 -8.57 15.84 -10.50
C PHE A 121 -7.43 16.55 -11.21
N THR A 122 -7.78 17.46 -12.11
CA THR A 122 -6.90 18.49 -12.64
C THR A 122 -7.42 19.84 -12.23
N PHE A 123 -6.54 20.78 -11.94
CA PHE A 123 -6.88 22.17 -11.72
C PHE A 123 -6.73 22.94 -13.04
N LEU A 124 -7.82 23.48 -13.53
CA LEU A 124 -7.81 24.35 -14.69
C LEU A 124 -8.56 25.64 -14.32
N ASN A 125 -7.91 26.82 -14.49
CA ASN A 125 -8.50 28.12 -14.17
C ASN A 125 -9.10 28.20 -12.75
N ASN A 126 -8.39 27.70 -11.74
CA ASN A 126 -8.83 27.59 -10.34
C ASN A 126 -10.11 26.78 -10.14
N ARG A 127 -10.43 25.88 -11.05
CA ARG A 127 -11.53 24.91 -10.91
C ARG A 127 -11.00 23.52 -11.01
N ALA A 128 -11.50 22.64 -10.14
CA ALA A 128 -11.21 21.23 -10.23
C ALA A 128 -12.04 20.59 -11.35
N GLU A 129 -11.37 19.98 -12.31
CA GLU A 129 -12.01 19.14 -13.32
C GLU A 129 -11.78 17.67 -12.99
N ILE A 130 -12.82 16.86 -13.06
CA ILE A 130 -12.75 15.44 -12.77
C ILE A 130 -12.07 14.74 -13.93
N PHE A 131 -11.00 14.04 -13.62
CA PHE A 131 -10.30 13.25 -14.63
C PHE A 131 -10.38 11.74 -14.37
N LEU A 132 -10.59 11.31 -13.10
CA LEU A 132 -10.91 9.95 -12.73
C LEU A 132 -11.91 9.97 -11.58
N ALA A 133 -13.09 9.36 -11.79
CA ALA A 133 -14.06 9.21 -10.72
C ALA A 133 -13.55 8.22 -9.64
N HIS A 134 -13.93 8.47 -8.39
CA HIS A 134 -13.68 7.52 -7.31
C HIS A 134 -14.48 6.23 -7.51
N SER A 135 -13.97 5.13 -6.99
CA SER A 135 -14.75 3.89 -6.88
C SER A 135 -14.49 3.22 -5.54
N PRO A 136 -15.54 2.70 -4.87
CA PRO A 136 -15.37 2.02 -3.61
C PRO A 136 -14.56 0.74 -3.77
N GLY A 137 -13.79 0.43 -2.75
CA GLY A 137 -13.12 -0.84 -2.56
C GLY A 137 -14.08 -1.88 -1.96
N ARG A 138 -13.60 -3.10 -1.84
CA ARG A 138 -14.34 -4.18 -1.18
C ARG A 138 -13.38 -5.14 -0.51
N ARG A 139 -13.79 -5.68 0.64
CA ARG A 139 -13.00 -6.63 1.40
C ARG A 139 -13.88 -7.75 1.92
N LEU A 140 -13.48 -8.99 1.67
CA LEU A 140 -14.15 -10.16 2.22
C LEU A 140 -14.05 -10.12 3.75
N ASN A 141 -15.20 -10.16 4.42
CA ASN A 141 -15.29 -10.29 5.87
C ASN A 141 -15.10 -11.76 6.23
N ILE A 142 -13.90 -12.12 6.66
CA ILE A 142 -13.53 -13.53 6.91
C ILE A 142 -14.41 -14.13 7.97
N ASP A 143 -14.55 -13.49 9.14
CA ASP A 143 -15.27 -14.03 10.29
C ASP A 143 -16.77 -14.27 9.98
N LYS A 144 -17.44 -13.27 9.40
CA LYS A 144 -18.86 -13.38 9.04
C LYS A 144 -19.10 -14.37 7.91
N SER A 145 -18.18 -14.41 6.93
CA SER A 145 -18.27 -15.36 5.82
C SER A 145 -17.98 -16.79 6.26
N ALA A 146 -17.05 -16.98 7.21
CA ALA A 146 -16.81 -18.30 7.81
C ALA A 146 -18.05 -18.81 8.53
N ALA A 147 -18.70 -17.97 9.32
CA ALA A 147 -19.98 -18.32 9.94
C ALA A 147 -21.03 -18.71 8.90
N ALA A 148 -21.17 -17.92 7.83
CA ALA A 148 -22.13 -18.21 6.76
C ALA A 148 -21.85 -19.54 6.04
N ILE A 149 -20.56 -19.87 5.79
CA ILE A 149 -20.18 -21.16 5.20
C ILE A 149 -20.52 -22.31 6.16
N VAL A 150 -20.14 -22.19 7.44
CA VAL A 150 -20.42 -23.23 8.44
C VAL A 150 -21.93 -23.50 8.50
N ASP A 151 -22.73 -22.45 8.66
CA ASP A 151 -24.19 -22.58 8.73
C ASP A 151 -24.76 -23.12 7.42
N GLY A 152 -24.26 -22.63 6.27
CA GLY A 152 -24.71 -23.08 4.95
C GLY A 152 -24.41 -24.56 4.68
N LEU A 153 -23.23 -25.03 5.08
CA LEU A 153 -22.86 -26.46 4.96
C LEU A 153 -23.71 -27.35 5.86
N ILE A 154 -23.98 -26.91 7.10
CA ILE A 154 -24.84 -27.66 8.05
C ILE A 154 -26.29 -27.72 7.57
N GLU A 155 -26.80 -26.62 7.06
CA GLU A 155 -28.20 -26.52 6.60
C GLU A 155 -28.38 -26.94 5.14
N ASN A 156 -27.32 -27.41 4.48
CA ASN A 156 -27.29 -27.76 3.04
C ASN A 156 -27.86 -26.67 2.15
N LYS A 157 -27.53 -25.42 2.48
CA LYS A 157 -27.90 -24.25 1.67
C LYS A 157 -26.98 -24.11 0.47
N ASN A 158 -27.57 -23.91 -0.69
CA ASN A 158 -26.85 -23.63 -1.91
C ASN A 158 -27.67 -22.65 -2.78
N PRO A 159 -27.19 -21.47 -3.10
CA PRO A 159 -25.88 -20.94 -2.83
C PRO A 159 -25.68 -20.38 -1.41
N ILE A 160 -24.42 -20.22 -0.98
CA ILE A 160 -24.02 -19.58 0.27
C ILE A 160 -23.53 -18.16 -0.03
N SER A 161 -24.13 -17.16 0.59
CA SER A 161 -23.72 -15.75 0.42
C SER A 161 -22.57 -15.41 1.35
N LEU A 162 -21.45 -14.97 0.78
CA LEU A 162 -20.32 -14.41 1.54
C LEU A 162 -20.58 -12.95 1.88
N ILE A 163 -20.05 -12.50 2.99
CA ILE A 163 -20.18 -11.12 3.45
C ILE A 163 -18.95 -10.33 2.95
N VAL A 164 -19.22 -9.30 2.16
CA VAL A 164 -18.21 -8.41 1.60
C VAL A 164 -18.48 -7.00 2.09
N ASP A 165 -17.55 -6.45 2.84
CA ASP A 165 -17.62 -5.07 3.32
C ASP A 165 -17.17 -4.12 2.22
N GLU A 166 -17.88 -3.02 2.04
CA GLU A 166 -17.49 -1.93 1.15
C GLU A 166 -16.50 -1.01 1.86
N ILE A 167 -15.47 -0.57 1.14
CA ILE A 167 -14.44 0.36 1.63
C ILE A 167 -14.58 1.66 0.85
N GLU A 168 -15.02 2.70 1.54
CA GLU A 168 -15.11 4.02 0.94
C GLU A 168 -13.74 4.60 0.59
N PRO A 169 -13.57 5.20 -0.58
CA PRO A 169 -12.38 5.96 -0.91
C PRO A 169 -12.25 7.16 0.04
N GLU A 170 -11.03 7.49 0.37
CA GLU A 170 -10.77 8.63 1.24
C GLU A 170 -11.08 9.97 0.56
N ILE A 171 -10.82 10.04 -0.77
CA ILE A 171 -11.07 11.22 -1.59
C ILE A 171 -12.18 10.89 -2.57
N THR A 172 -13.35 11.44 -2.29
CA THR A 172 -14.55 11.34 -3.14
C THR A 172 -14.82 12.65 -3.88
N LEU A 173 -15.71 12.60 -4.87
CA LEU A 173 -16.11 13.77 -5.63
C LEU A 173 -16.74 14.85 -4.73
N GLU A 174 -17.48 14.43 -3.71
CA GLU A 174 -18.19 15.33 -2.80
C GLU A 174 -17.22 16.08 -1.87
N LYS A 175 -16.10 15.45 -1.52
CA LYS A 175 -15.12 16.02 -0.58
C LYS A 175 -14.16 17.02 -1.22
N ILE A 176 -14.06 17.08 -2.54
CA ILE A 176 -13.00 17.85 -3.21
C ILE A 176 -12.99 19.32 -2.84
N ASN A 177 -14.17 19.94 -2.79
CA ASN A 177 -14.27 21.36 -2.48
C ASN A 177 -13.89 21.69 -1.02
N SER A 178 -13.83 20.68 -0.15
CA SER A 178 -13.44 20.82 1.25
C SER A 178 -11.94 20.59 1.48
N LEU A 179 -11.17 20.17 0.46
CA LEU A 179 -9.73 19.92 0.62
C LEU A 179 -8.90 21.20 0.76
N GLY A 180 -9.48 22.37 0.48
CA GLY A 180 -8.79 23.66 0.60
C GLY A 180 -7.62 23.84 -0.37
N ILE A 181 -7.68 23.18 -1.53
CA ILE A 181 -6.67 23.31 -2.59
C ILE A 181 -7.09 24.44 -3.54
N ASP A 182 -6.43 25.58 -3.47
CA ASP A 182 -6.81 26.79 -4.21
C ASP A 182 -5.61 27.58 -4.77
N THR A 183 -4.40 27.24 -4.36
CA THR A 183 -3.18 28.01 -4.65
C THR A 183 -2.12 27.14 -5.31
N LEU A 184 -1.51 27.64 -6.39
CA LEU A 184 -0.28 27.05 -6.93
C LEU A 184 0.88 27.33 -5.96
N LEU A 185 1.43 26.27 -5.38
CA LEU A 185 2.53 26.38 -4.43
C LEU A 185 3.88 26.39 -5.13
N ALA A 186 4.05 25.58 -6.17
CA ALA A 186 5.31 25.48 -6.89
C ALA A 186 5.16 24.80 -8.25
N THR A 187 6.16 25.07 -9.12
CA THR A 187 6.32 24.40 -10.41
C THR A 187 7.75 23.89 -10.56
N GLY A 188 7.89 22.65 -11.02
CA GLY A 188 9.15 22.08 -11.48
C GLY A 188 9.08 21.78 -12.98
N THR A 189 10.16 22.02 -13.71
CA THR A 189 10.22 21.79 -15.16
C THR A 189 11.52 21.11 -15.57
N SER A 190 11.46 20.35 -16.66
CA SER A 190 12.66 19.87 -17.36
C SER A 190 12.38 19.69 -18.85
N ASP A 191 13.46 19.62 -19.65
CA ASP A 191 13.38 19.49 -21.10
C ASP A 191 13.97 18.14 -21.52
N PHE A 192 13.26 17.42 -22.36
CA PHE A 192 13.67 16.13 -22.92
C PHE A 192 13.89 16.18 -24.45
N ALA A 193 14.19 17.35 -24.99
CA ALA A 193 14.50 17.52 -26.40
C ALA A 193 15.59 16.51 -26.86
N GLY A 194 15.46 15.99 -28.08
CA GLY A 194 16.36 14.98 -28.62
C GLY A 194 16.14 13.55 -28.09
N SER A 195 15.06 13.32 -27.33
CA SER A 195 14.68 11.97 -26.90
C SER A 195 14.13 11.13 -28.04
N SER A 196 14.40 9.81 -27.98
CA SER A 196 13.79 8.81 -28.85
C SER A 196 12.28 8.71 -28.65
N ALA A 197 11.56 8.11 -29.59
CA ALA A 197 10.13 7.88 -29.49
C ALA A 197 9.78 6.98 -28.27
N GLY A 198 10.59 5.95 -27.99
CA GLY A 198 10.39 5.06 -26.85
C GLY A 198 10.58 5.79 -25.53
N ARG A 199 11.61 6.66 -25.44
CA ARG A 199 11.82 7.48 -24.25
C ARG A 199 10.68 8.48 -24.01
N LEU A 200 10.15 9.08 -25.06
CA LEU A 200 8.96 9.94 -25.00
C LEU A 200 7.74 9.19 -24.47
N LEU A 201 7.51 7.98 -24.98
CA LEU A 201 6.42 7.12 -24.52
C LEU A 201 6.55 6.81 -23.03
N ASN A 202 7.74 6.41 -22.58
CA ASN A 202 8.01 6.11 -21.18
C ASN A 202 7.78 7.31 -20.26
N ILE A 203 8.23 8.51 -20.65
CA ILE A 203 7.98 9.75 -19.90
C ILE A 203 6.49 10.02 -19.80
N LYS A 204 5.74 9.85 -20.88
CA LYS A 204 4.30 10.08 -20.95
C LYS A 204 3.53 9.12 -20.04
N ILE A 205 3.84 7.82 -20.11
CA ILE A 205 3.21 6.79 -19.28
C ILE A 205 3.52 7.05 -17.79
N ALA A 206 4.80 7.26 -17.47
CA ALA A 206 5.19 7.48 -16.08
C ALA A 206 4.58 8.75 -15.50
N SER A 207 4.64 9.89 -16.23
CA SER A 207 4.09 11.16 -15.72
C SER A 207 2.59 11.11 -15.46
N ALA A 208 1.84 10.36 -16.26
CA ALA A 208 0.40 10.20 -16.09
C ALA A 208 0.04 9.52 -14.76
N LYS A 209 0.91 8.68 -14.20
CA LYS A 209 0.67 8.02 -12.91
C LYS A 209 0.62 8.99 -11.72
N TYR A 210 1.31 10.12 -11.84
CA TYR A 210 1.40 11.15 -10.79
C TYR A 210 0.41 12.29 -11.02
N ASN A 211 -0.19 12.37 -12.21
CA ASN A 211 -1.15 13.43 -12.52
C ASN A 211 -2.42 13.27 -11.70
N GLY A 212 -2.81 14.33 -10.99
CA GLY A 212 -3.99 14.36 -10.12
C GLY A 212 -3.81 13.57 -8.82
N LEU A 213 -2.58 13.19 -8.44
CA LEU A 213 -2.30 12.52 -7.18
C LEU A 213 -2.40 13.53 -6.03
N ILE A 214 -3.16 13.17 -5.00
CA ILE A 214 -3.38 13.99 -3.81
C ILE A 214 -2.62 13.37 -2.64
N LEU A 215 -1.92 14.22 -1.88
CA LEU A 215 -1.25 13.86 -0.63
C LEU A 215 -1.93 14.56 0.53
N LYS A 216 -2.22 13.79 1.59
CA LYS A 216 -2.78 14.31 2.84
C LYS A 216 -1.77 15.15 3.61
N PRO A 217 -2.24 15.93 4.59
CA PRO A 217 -1.37 16.55 5.57
C PRO A 217 -0.50 15.50 6.28
N GLY A 218 0.81 15.71 6.29
CA GLY A 218 1.77 14.81 6.95
C GLY A 218 2.12 13.54 6.18
N GLU A 219 1.53 13.28 5.03
CA GLU A 219 1.79 12.08 4.23
C GLU A 219 3.19 12.11 3.60
N GLU A 220 3.83 10.96 3.60
CA GLU A 220 5.09 10.72 2.91
C GLU A 220 4.82 10.17 1.51
N PHE A 221 5.37 10.84 0.52
CA PHE A 221 5.34 10.42 -0.87
C PHE A 221 6.54 9.51 -1.18
N SER A 222 6.30 8.46 -1.95
CA SER A 222 7.32 7.59 -2.56
C SER A 222 7.07 7.52 -4.06
N PHE A 223 8.06 7.91 -4.85
CA PHE A 223 7.96 7.84 -6.30
C PHE A 223 7.79 6.39 -6.77
N ASN A 224 8.61 5.48 -6.26
CA ASN A 224 8.58 4.07 -6.68
C ASN A 224 7.25 3.38 -6.33
N ASN A 225 6.64 3.70 -5.18
CA ASN A 225 5.34 3.13 -4.81
C ASN A 225 4.23 3.51 -5.79
N VAL A 226 4.22 4.75 -6.29
CA VAL A 226 3.25 5.22 -7.28
C VAL A 226 3.59 4.69 -8.68
N LEU A 227 4.88 4.61 -9.01
CA LEU A 227 5.35 4.09 -10.28
C LEU A 227 4.91 2.65 -10.51
N GLY A 228 5.06 1.80 -9.48
CA GLY A 228 4.82 0.37 -9.59
C GLY A 228 5.76 -0.34 -10.57
N GLU A 229 5.31 -1.43 -11.13
CA GLU A 229 6.10 -2.23 -12.07
C GLU A 229 6.33 -1.50 -13.41
N VAL A 230 7.55 -1.67 -13.95
CA VAL A 230 7.99 -1.05 -15.20
C VAL A 230 8.34 -2.16 -16.19
N GLU A 231 7.35 -2.58 -16.95
CA GLU A 231 7.43 -3.72 -17.89
C GLU A 231 6.71 -3.42 -19.21
N ALA A 232 6.92 -4.30 -20.20
CA ALA A 232 6.23 -4.20 -21.49
C ALA A 232 4.70 -4.23 -21.35
N THR A 233 4.17 -5.01 -20.41
CA THR A 233 2.74 -5.13 -20.11
C THR A 233 2.12 -3.81 -19.63
N GLY A 234 2.92 -2.94 -18.99
CA GLY A 234 2.56 -1.57 -18.62
C GLY A 234 2.69 -0.56 -19.77
N GLY A 235 3.01 -1.01 -20.99
CA GLY A 235 3.18 -0.17 -22.18
C GLY A 235 4.54 0.50 -22.30
N TYR A 236 5.50 0.21 -21.42
CA TYR A 236 6.83 0.80 -21.48
C TYR A 236 7.66 0.22 -22.63
N ALA A 237 8.44 1.10 -23.26
CA ALA A 237 9.43 0.72 -24.28
C ALA A 237 10.80 0.42 -23.62
N ALA A 238 11.54 -0.50 -24.22
CA ALA A 238 12.94 -0.71 -23.87
C ALA A 238 13.79 0.46 -24.40
N GLU A 239 14.56 1.09 -23.51
CA GLU A 239 15.38 2.27 -23.78
C GLU A 239 16.65 2.26 -22.93
N LYS A 240 17.56 3.19 -23.19
CA LYS A 240 18.80 3.31 -22.44
C LYS A 240 18.53 3.69 -20.98
N VAL A 241 19.01 2.85 -20.05
CA VAL A 241 18.97 3.08 -18.61
C VAL A 241 20.37 2.91 -17.99
N ILE A 242 20.59 3.57 -16.85
CA ILE A 242 21.82 3.40 -16.07
C ILE A 242 21.53 2.33 -15.00
N LYS A 243 22.11 1.14 -15.15
CA LYS A 243 21.94 0.01 -14.24
C LYS A 243 23.29 -0.52 -13.78
N SER A 244 23.52 -0.60 -12.48
CA SER A 244 24.77 -1.11 -11.90
C SER A 244 26.04 -0.49 -12.49
N GLY A 245 25.99 0.81 -12.82
CA GLY A 245 27.11 1.52 -13.41
C GLY A 245 27.36 1.28 -14.89
N LYS A 246 26.38 0.74 -15.63
CA LYS A 246 26.44 0.53 -17.07
C LYS A 246 25.22 1.14 -17.77
N LEU A 247 25.37 1.53 -19.02
CA LEU A 247 24.24 1.89 -19.88
C LEU A 247 23.74 0.62 -20.59
N VAL A 248 22.53 0.22 -20.26
CA VAL A 248 21.89 -0.97 -20.83
C VAL A 248 20.53 -0.61 -21.43
N TYR A 249 19.99 -1.48 -22.29
CA TYR A 249 18.60 -1.35 -22.74
C TYR A 249 17.69 -2.10 -21.79
N GLU A 250 16.74 -1.35 -21.18
CA GLU A 250 15.76 -1.89 -20.24
C GLU A 250 14.46 -1.07 -20.33
N TYR A 251 13.33 -1.63 -19.88
CA TYR A 251 12.06 -0.90 -19.87
C TYR A 251 12.13 0.32 -18.96
N GLY A 252 11.52 1.42 -19.40
CA GLY A 252 11.37 2.63 -18.59
C GLY A 252 12.50 3.65 -18.71
N GLY A 253 13.41 3.52 -19.67
CA GLY A 253 14.38 4.57 -19.96
C GLY A 253 13.68 5.92 -20.21
N GLY A 254 14.03 6.94 -19.41
CA GLY A 254 13.36 8.25 -19.38
C GLY A 254 12.57 8.52 -18.10
N ILE A 255 12.25 7.54 -17.27
CA ILE A 255 11.46 7.75 -16.03
C ILE A 255 12.16 8.69 -15.04
N CYS A 256 13.49 8.67 -14.96
CA CYS A 256 14.26 9.64 -14.16
C CYS A 256 14.07 11.11 -14.62
N GLN A 257 13.56 11.36 -15.82
CA GLN A 257 13.13 12.71 -16.22
C GLN A 257 11.91 13.14 -15.41
N VAL A 258 10.97 12.22 -15.20
CA VAL A 258 9.74 12.45 -14.43
C VAL A 258 10.09 12.70 -12.95
N SER A 259 10.92 11.84 -12.34
CA SER A 259 11.34 12.00 -10.94
C SER A 259 12.16 13.29 -10.73
N THR A 260 13.05 13.63 -11.66
CA THR A 260 13.82 14.90 -11.62
C THR A 260 12.90 16.12 -11.67
N THR A 261 11.87 16.08 -12.54
CA THR A 261 10.94 17.20 -12.66
C THR A 261 10.09 17.36 -11.40
N LEU A 262 9.61 16.23 -10.85
CA LEU A 262 8.85 16.23 -9.60
C LEU A 262 9.72 16.67 -8.42
N PHE A 263 11.00 16.24 -8.36
CA PHE A 263 11.94 16.72 -7.35
C PHE A 263 12.09 18.25 -7.39
N ARG A 264 12.21 18.83 -8.58
CA ARG A 264 12.28 20.29 -8.74
C ARG A 264 11.02 20.99 -8.21
N ALA A 265 9.85 20.45 -8.46
CA ALA A 265 8.60 20.96 -7.88
C ALA A 265 8.58 20.83 -6.35
N ALA A 266 8.97 19.67 -5.81
CA ALA A 266 9.00 19.42 -4.37
C ALA A 266 9.96 20.34 -3.60
N ILE A 267 11.17 20.59 -4.14
CA ILE A 267 12.12 21.53 -3.52
C ILE A 267 11.61 22.98 -3.58
N ALA A 268 10.95 23.36 -4.68
CA ALA A 268 10.39 24.71 -4.84
C ALA A 268 9.14 24.91 -3.96
N ALA A 269 8.36 23.84 -3.67
CA ALA A 269 7.27 23.86 -2.71
C ALA A 269 7.74 23.91 -1.25
N GLY A 270 9.04 23.69 -0.99
CA GLY A 270 9.61 23.67 0.36
C GLY A 270 9.36 22.36 1.11
N PHE A 271 8.97 21.28 0.44
CA PHE A 271 8.73 20.00 1.09
C PHE A 271 10.00 19.39 1.68
N PRO A 272 9.97 18.78 2.88
CA PRO A 272 11.05 17.98 3.40
C PRO A 272 11.38 16.83 2.46
N ILE A 273 12.62 16.80 1.95
CA ILE A 273 13.12 15.71 1.11
C ILE A 273 13.65 14.62 2.03
N LEU A 274 13.05 13.43 1.98
CA LEU A 274 13.40 12.29 2.82
C LEU A 274 14.43 11.39 2.15
N GLU A 275 14.33 11.25 0.80
CA GLU A 275 15.29 10.50 0.01
C GLU A 275 15.45 11.16 -1.37
N ARG A 276 16.69 11.36 -1.77
CA ARG A 276 17.06 11.80 -3.12
C ARG A 276 18.49 11.38 -3.41
N ARG A 277 18.73 10.86 -4.59
CA ARG A 277 20.08 10.55 -5.07
C ARG A 277 20.32 11.22 -6.42
N PRO A 278 21.49 11.87 -6.66
CA PRO A 278 21.86 12.33 -8.00
C PRO A 278 22.21 11.15 -8.89
N HIS A 279 22.22 11.38 -10.21
CA HIS A 279 22.73 10.38 -11.15
C HIS A 279 24.22 10.11 -10.92
N ALA A 280 24.67 8.94 -11.34
CA ALA A 280 26.07 8.53 -11.16
C ALA A 280 27.05 9.40 -11.95
N PHE A 281 26.63 9.98 -13.08
CA PHE A 281 27.38 10.88 -13.94
C PHE A 281 26.49 11.99 -14.49
N PRO A 282 27.06 13.12 -15.00
CA PRO A 282 26.27 14.20 -15.54
C PRO A 282 25.47 13.76 -16.76
N VAL A 283 24.16 13.99 -16.74
CA VAL A 283 23.25 13.68 -17.85
C VAL A 283 22.67 14.97 -18.38
N GLN A 284 22.83 15.23 -19.67
CA GLN A 284 22.46 16.50 -20.31
C GLN A 284 20.98 16.87 -20.16
N TYR A 285 20.06 15.90 -20.16
CA TYR A 285 18.63 16.12 -19.99
C TYR A 285 18.25 16.73 -18.62
N TYR A 286 19.16 16.64 -17.64
CA TYR A 286 18.89 17.11 -16.26
C TYR A 286 19.59 18.43 -15.93
N ASN A 287 20.09 19.13 -16.92
CA ASN A 287 20.65 20.46 -16.69
C ASN A 287 19.64 21.42 -16.04
N PRO A 288 20.11 22.32 -15.13
CA PRO A 288 21.47 22.40 -14.63
C PRO A 288 21.80 21.24 -13.66
N GLN A 289 23.05 20.74 -13.73
CA GLN A 289 23.49 19.62 -12.89
C GLN A 289 23.39 19.99 -11.41
N GLY A 290 22.95 19.05 -10.59
CA GLY A 290 22.63 19.26 -9.17
C GLY A 290 21.13 19.22 -8.87
N PHE A 291 20.27 19.50 -9.84
CA PHE A 291 18.82 19.48 -9.74
C PHE A 291 18.16 18.20 -10.27
N ASP A 292 18.87 17.11 -10.27
CA ASP A 292 18.39 15.81 -10.71
C ASP A 292 18.06 14.88 -9.53
N ALA A 293 17.19 13.92 -9.79
CA ALA A 293 16.85 12.84 -8.87
C ALA A 293 16.72 11.53 -9.65
N THR A 294 17.62 10.58 -9.39
CA THR A 294 17.52 9.25 -9.97
C THR A 294 16.64 8.35 -9.12
N ILE A 295 15.94 7.44 -9.77
CA ILE A 295 15.17 6.37 -9.13
C ILE A 295 15.55 5.02 -9.74
N TYR A 296 15.45 3.99 -8.94
CA TYR A 296 15.49 2.62 -9.40
C TYR A 296 14.72 1.75 -8.39
N PRO A 297 13.61 1.10 -8.78
CA PRO A 297 12.79 0.30 -7.88
C PRO A 297 13.62 -0.68 -7.04
N GLY A 298 13.39 -0.68 -5.72
CA GLY A 298 14.13 -1.52 -4.77
C GLY A 298 15.53 -1.06 -4.40
N VAL A 299 16.09 0.02 -5.02
CA VAL A 299 17.46 0.48 -4.77
C VAL A 299 17.53 1.94 -4.35
N THR A 300 16.82 2.82 -5.04
CA THR A 300 16.79 4.27 -4.71
C THR A 300 15.47 4.87 -5.11
N ASP A 301 14.99 5.79 -4.29
CA ASP A 301 13.70 6.43 -4.46
C ASP A 301 13.82 7.97 -4.42
N LEU A 302 12.77 8.64 -4.87
CA LEU A 302 12.50 10.03 -4.52
C LEU A 302 11.37 10.04 -3.50
N ARG A 303 11.69 10.47 -2.28
CA ARG A 303 10.73 10.56 -1.18
C ARG A 303 10.71 11.96 -0.59
N PHE A 304 9.53 12.46 -0.33
CA PHE A 304 9.32 13.73 0.36
C PHE A 304 8.04 13.69 1.19
N LYS A 305 7.81 14.69 2.03
CA LYS A 305 6.65 14.76 2.91
C LYS A 305 5.83 16.01 2.64
N ASN A 306 4.51 15.86 2.61
CA ASN A 306 3.61 17.01 2.65
C ASN A 306 3.52 17.55 4.09
N ASP A 307 4.23 18.63 4.37
CA ASP A 307 4.24 19.31 5.68
C ASP A 307 3.46 20.63 5.68
N THR A 308 2.57 20.85 4.69
CA THR A 308 1.82 22.11 4.55
C THR A 308 0.68 22.27 5.56
N GLY A 309 0.29 21.21 6.26
CA GLY A 309 -0.88 21.19 7.13
C GLY A 309 -2.23 21.02 6.40
N GLY A 310 -2.24 21.08 5.06
CA GLY A 310 -3.40 20.86 4.19
C GLY A 310 -3.15 19.78 3.15
N TYR A 311 -4.17 19.47 2.36
CA TYR A 311 -4.00 18.58 1.21
C TYR A 311 -3.24 19.30 0.09
N VAL A 312 -2.47 18.54 -0.68
CA VAL A 312 -1.84 19.03 -1.90
C VAL A 312 -2.13 18.09 -3.06
N ILE A 313 -2.24 18.64 -4.27
CA ILE A 313 -2.40 17.87 -5.50
C ILE A 313 -1.20 18.12 -6.41
N MET A 314 -0.73 17.08 -7.06
CA MET A 314 0.32 17.13 -8.07
C MET A 314 -0.30 17.00 -9.46
N GLN A 315 0.05 17.89 -10.36
CA GLN A 315 -0.36 17.85 -11.75
C GLN A 315 0.85 17.80 -12.66
N SER A 316 0.81 16.92 -13.66
CA SER A 316 1.83 16.86 -14.70
C SER A 316 1.28 17.31 -16.03
N ALA A 317 2.08 18.05 -16.79
CA ALA A 317 1.78 18.44 -18.15
C ALA A 317 3.01 18.25 -19.04
N ILE A 318 2.76 17.87 -20.29
CA ILE A 318 3.77 17.79 -21.34
C ILE A 318 3.37 18.75 -22.46
N SER A 319 4.27 19.68 -22.78
CA SER A 319 4.11 20.64 -23.88
C SER A 319 5.36 20.66 -24.73
N GLY A 320 5.27 20.22 -25.97
CA GLY A 320 6.43 20.04 -26.85
C GLY A 320 7.43 19.06 -26.23
N THR A 321 8.64 19.52 -25.97
CA THR A 321 9.73 18.73 -25.35
C THR A 321 9.87 18.94 -23.84
N LYS A 322 8.95 19.69 -23.23
CA LYS A 322 9.01 20.02 -21.82
C LYS A 322 7.98 19.24 -21.02
N ILE A 323 8.41 18.75 -19.87
CA ILE A 323 7.54 18.23 -18.83
C ILE A 323 7.54 19.20 -17.64
N SER A 324 6.36 19.43 -17.07
CA SER A 324 6.19 20.20 -15.84
C SER A 324 5.42 19.39 -14.80
N PHE A 325 5.72 19.66 -13.54
CA PHE A 325 4.88 19.32 -12.40
C PHE A 325 4.50 20.59 -11.67
N GLU A 326 3.21 20.74 -11.44
CA GLU A 326 2.63 21.81 -10.62
C GLU A 326 2.09 21.19 -9.34
N ILE A 327 2.37 21.82 -8.20
CA ILE A 327 1.88 21.41 -6.89
C ILE A 327 0.93 22.50 -6.42
N TYR A 328 -0.34 22.13 -6.24
CA TYR A 328 -1.37 23.01 -5.68
C TYR A 328 -1.71 22.57 -4.26
N GLY A 329 -2.10 23.50 -3.42
CA GLY A 329 -2.53 23.29 -2.04
C GLY A 329 -3.21 24.51 -1.48
N GLY A 330 -3.46 24.52 -0.18
CA GLY A 330 -3.90 25.72 0.53
C GLY A 330 -2.77 26.72 0.71
N LYS A 331 -3.09 28.00 0.77
CA LYS A 331 -2.12 29.06 1.02
C LYS A 331 -1.45 28.87 2.39
N ASN A 332 -0.18 28.56 2.42
CA ASN A 332 0.59 28.26 3.63
C ASN A 332 1.56 29.37 4.05
N ASN A 333 1.62 30.48 3.31
CA ASN A 333 2.44 31.66 3.55
C ASN A 333 3.96 31.40 3.75
N ARG A 334 4.46 30.21 3.34
CA ARG A 334 5.91 29.98 3.32
C ARG A 334 6.54 30.62 2.09
N ILE A 335 7.74 31.16 2.27
CA ILE A 335 8.55 31.70 1.18
C ILE A 335 9.74 30.77 1.00
N VAL A 336 9.87 30.21 -0.20
CA VAL A 336 10.94 29.27 -0.55
C VAL A 336 11.87 29.93 -1.57
N GLN A 337 13.16 29.95 -1.26
CA GLN A 337 14.21 30.43 -2.15
C GLN A 337 15.17 29.29 -2.43
N VAL A 338 15.34 28.93 -3.69
CA VAL A 338 16.25 27.89 -4.15
C VAL A 338 17.33 28.53 -4.99
N SER A 339 18.61 28.35 -4.60
CA SER A 339 19.73 28.88 -5.39
C SER A 339 19.91 28.07 -6.67
N MET A 340 20.51 28.68 -7.68
CA MET A 340 21.04 27.91 -8.81
C MET A 340 22.18 26.99 -8.32
N PRO A 341 22.34 25.81 -8.95
CA PRO A 341 23.44 24.91 -8.61
C PRO A 341 24.81 25.54 -8.90
N VAL A 342 25.72 25.35 -7.98
CA VAL A 342 27.12 25.70 -8.11
C VAL A 342 27.90 24.45 -8.46
N LEU A 343 28.58 24.46 -9.62
CA LEU A 343 29.46 23.37 -10.05
C LEU A 343 30.90 23.65 -9.57
N TYR A 344 31.55 22.62 -9.05
CA TYR A 344 32.92 22.68 -8.57
C TYR A 344 33.64 21.34 -8.76
N ASP A 345 34.95 21.30 -8.57
CA ASP A 345 35.79 20.12 -8.80
C ASP A 345 35.54 19.50 -10.20
N GLN A 346 35.43 20.36 -11.22
CA GLN A 346 35.21 19.92 -12.60
C GLN A 346 36.54 19.43 -13.20
N ALA A 347 36.55 18.15 -13.60
CA ALA A 347 37.73 17.55 -14.22
C ALA A 347 37.55 17.36 -15.74
N SER A 348 38.66 17.21 -16.47
CA SER A 348 38.67 17.01 -17.92
C SER A 348 38.01 15.72 -18.38
N ASP A 349 37.86 14.72 -17.48
CA ASP A 349 37.15 13.45 -17.73
C ASP A 349 35.61 13.58 -17.59
N GLY A 350 35.10 14.78 -17.32
CA GLY A 350 33.69 15.08 -17.15
C GLY A 350 33.15 14.80 -15.75
N SER A 351 33.97 14.33 -14.81
CA SER A 351 33.57 14.24 -13.41
C SER A 351 33.43 15.62 -12.79
N MET A 352 32.45 15.78 -11.87
CA MET A 352 32.24 17.06 -11.20
C MET A 352 31.43 16.87 -9.91
N LYS A 353 31.41 17.92 -9.10
CA LYS A 353 30.52 18.07 -7.97
C LYS A 353 29.61 19.27 -8.17
N ALA A 354 28.42 19.20 -7.56
CA ALA A 354 27.48 20.30 -7.55
C ALA A 354 26.81 20.41 -6.17
N TYR A 355 26.40 21.60 -5.83
CA TYR A 355 25.49 21.83 -4.73
C TYR A 355 24.54 22.98 -5.04
N PHE A 356 23.41 22.97 -4.38
CA PHE A 356 22.52 24.12 -4.28
C PHE A 356 22.02 24.27 -2.85
N THR A 357 21.49 25.43 -2.51
CA THR A 357 20.90 25.72 -1.21
C THR A 357 19.42 26.05 -1.36
N ARG A 358 18.68 25.78 -0.32
CA ARG A 358 17.28 26.14 -0.18
C ARG A 358 17.05 26.83 1.16
N ALA A 359 16.48 28.02 1.15
CA ALA A 359 16.02 28.72 2.33
C ALA A 359 14.49 28.73 2.36
N ILE A 360 13.89 28.36 3.49
CA ILE A 360 12.45 28.37 3.72
C ILE A 360 12.17 29.31 4.89
N SER A 361 11.34 30.33 4.66
CA SER A 361 10.82 31.20 5.73
C SER A 361 9.35 30.84 5.97
N TYR A 362 9.02 30.51 7.20
CA TYR A 362 7.66 30.13 7.61
C TYR A 362 6.88 31.34 8.14
N ALA A 363 5.55 31.22 8.18
CA ALA A 363 4.65 32.30 8.63
C ALA A 363 4.87 32.71 10.09
N ASP A 364 5.38 31.80 10.92
CA ASP A 364 5.74 32.05 12.33
C ASP A 364 7.08 32.77 12.52
N GLY A 365 7.76 33.13 11.42
CA GLY A 365 9.06 33.78 11.41
C GLY A 365 10.26 32.83 11.50
N THR A 366 10.03 31.53 11.65
CA THR A 366 11.13 30.55 11.64
C THR A 366 11.72 30.42 10.24
N LYS A 367 13.02 30.10 10.18
CA LYS A 367 13.75 29.89 8.94
C LYS A 367 14.46 28.54 8.97
N LYS A 368 14.51 27.90 7.82
CA LYS A 368 15.26 26.65 7.61
C LYS A 368 16.15 26.81 6.40
N GLU A 369 17.43 26.47 6.54
CA GLU A 369 18.36 26.42 5.44
C GLU A 369 18.84 24.98 5.23
N GLU A 370 18.92 24.58 3.97
CA GLU A 370 19.32 23.24 3.58
C GLU A 370 20.28 23.32 2.40
N ARG A 371 21.24 22.39 2.38
CA ARG A 371 22.19 22.24 1.26
C ARG A 371 22.06 20.84 0.68
N PHE A 372 21.90 20.76 -0.63
CA PHE A 372 21.81 19.54 -1.41
C PHE A 372 23.10 19.36 -2.21
N ASN A 373 23.81 18.27 -1.96
CA ASN A 373 25.07 17.97 -2.62
C ASN A 373 24.88 16.87 -3.68
N SER A 374 25.65 16.94 -4.75
CA SER A 374 25.69 15.96 -5.83
C SER A 374 27.15 15.68 -6.20
N ILE A 375 27.46 14.42 -6.42
CA ILE A 375 28.75 13.95 -6.88
C ILE A 375 28.53 13.15 -8.15
N TYR A 376 29.15 13.59 -9.23
CA TYR A 376 29.08 12.95 -10.54
C TYR A 376 30.45 12.39 -10.89
N ARG A 377 30.51 11.11 -11.22
CA ARG A 377 31.69 10.43 -11.73
C ARG A 377 31.87 10.73 -13.22
N SER A 378 33.02 10.38 -13.75
CA SER A 378 33.28 10.51 -15.18
C SER A 378 32.27 9.68 -16.01
N PRO A 379 31.62 10.26 -17.03
CA PRO A 379 30.80 9.50 -17.98
C PRO A 379 31.56 8.37 -18.70
N LEU A 380 32.91 8.49 -18.83
CA LEU A 380 33.75 7.48 -19.45
C LEU A 380 33.75 6.13 -18.70
N LEU A 381 33.35 6.13 -17.42
CA LEU A 381 33.22 4.92 -16.63
C LEU A 381 31.93 4.14 -16.94
N TYR A 382 31.05 4.69 -17.77
CA TYR A 382 29.71 4.14 -18.07
C TYR A 382 29.52 3.95 -19.57
N PRO A 383 30.29 3.05 -20.20
CA PRO A 383 30.15 2.80 -21.64
C PRO A 383 28.78 2.19 -21.94
N LEU A 384 28.24 2.52 -23.10
CA LEU A 384 27.02 1.89 -23.60
C LEU A 384 27.35 0.42 -23.95
N GLU A 385 26.65 -0.54 -23.33
CA GLU A 385 26.68 -1.92 -23.76
C GLU A 385 25.99 -2.04 -25.13
N LYS A 386 26.58 -2.84 -26.03
CA LYS A 386 25.95 -3.12 -27.34
C LYS A 386 24.59 -3.81 -27.08
N ASN A 387 23.58 -3.41 -27.84
CA ASN A 387 22.31 -4.08 -27.82
C ASN A 387 22.52 -5.53 -28.26
N PRO A 388 22.18 -6.55 -27.44
CA PRO A 388 22.32 -7.93 -27.84
C PRO A 388 21.39 -8.34 -29.04
N LEU A 389 20.48 -7.43 -29.46
CA LEU A 389 19.59 -7.60 -30.59
C LEU A 389 20.08 -6.88 -31.87
N GLU A 390 21.21 -6.18 -31.83
CA GLU A 390 21.96 -5.65 -32.97
C GLU A 390 23.16 -6.56 -33.28
#